data_916d03a03063ca4d1fca9ccba815b79e
#
_entry.id   916d03a03063ca4d1fca9ccba815b79e
#
_cell.length_a   1.000
_cell.length_b   1.000
_cell.length_c   1.000
_cell.angle_alpha   90.00
_cell.angle_beta   90.00
_cell.angle_gamma   90.00
#
_symmetry.space_group_name_H-M   'P 1'
#
loop_
_entity.id
_entity.type
_entity.pdbx_description
1 polymer ?
#
loop_
_entity_poly.entity_id
_entity_poly.type
_entity_poly.pdbx_seq_one_letter_code
_entity_poly.pdbx_strand_id
1 'polypeptide(L)'
;MPSRLTTVAEINISEQKKYVAIKILRPDIERIFNEELDALMLLAYIIQNLIKKTKRLKLVEIVQLLREITNVEMDLRFEAAAANELYENTKNDIGFKVPKIYWNQTSKKVLCLDRIDGFSIREVEN
;
A
#
# COMPACT_ATOMS: atom_id res chain seq x y z
N MET A 1 -7.39 3.66 12.32
CA MET A 1 -5.98 4.09 12.32
C MET A 1 -5.36 3.80 10.96
N PRO A 2 -4.51 4.67 10.42
CA PRO A 2 -3.89 4.41 9.13
C PRO A 2 -2.98 3.17 9.19
N SER A 3 -3.04 2.32 8.17
CA SER A 3 -2.17 1.14 8.03
C SER A 3 -0.72 1.49 7.70
N ARG A 4 -0.48 2.73 7.30
CA ARG A 4 0.81 3.24 6.83
C ARG A 4 1.15 4.56 7.51
N LEU A 5 2.44 4.75 7.79
CA LEU A 5 3.01 5.97 8.32
C LEU A 5 3.96 6.56 7.28
N THR A 6 3.89 7.89 7.08
CA THR A 6 4.80 8.61 6.17
C THR A 6 5.62 9.61 6.96
N THR A 7 6.91 9.64 6.73
CA THR A 7 7.86 10.59 7.32
C THR A 7 8.86 11.08 6.29
N VAL A 8 9.55 12.17 6.60
CA VAL A 8 10.65 12.70 5.78
C VAL A 8 11.96 12.33 6.46
N ALA A 9 12.91 11.86 5.68
CA ALA A 9 14.26 11.55 6.14
C ALA A 9 15.31 12.11 5.19
N GLU A 10 16.51 12.28 5.72
CA GLU A 10 17.69 12.63 4.94
C GLU A 10 18.49 11.36 4.67
N ILE A 11 18.80 11.12 3.41
CA ILE A 11 19.67 10.02 2.98
C ILE A 11 20.87 10.54 2.22
N ASN A 12 21.98 9.83 2.35
CA ASN A 12 23.19 10.12 1.58
C ASN A 12 23.23 9.23 0.33
N ILE A 13 23.24 9.88 -0.83
CA ILE A 13 23.42 9.19 -2.11
C ILE A 13 24.63 9.82 -2.80
N SER A 14 25.67 9.02 -3.03
CA SER A 14 26.89 9.47 -3.72
C SER A 14 27.45 10.77 -3.13
N GLU A 15 27.58 10.83 -1.79
CA GLU A 15 28.08 11.99 -1.03
C GLU A 15 27.19 13.24 -1.01
N GLN A 16 26.01 13.17 -1.62
CA GLN A 16 25.02 14.25 -1.56
C GLN A 16 23.89 13.90 -0.59
N LYS A 17 23.56 14.86 0.27
CA LYS A 17 22.41 14.79 1.15
C LYS A 17 21.14 15.05 0.35
N LYS A 18 20.19 14.13 0.46
CA LYS A 18 18.89 14.25 -0.22
C LYS A 18 17.75 13.97 0.75
N TYR A 19 16.73 14.81 0.71
CA TYR A 19 15.50 14.58 1.46
C TYR A 19 14.56 13.66 0.67
N VAL A 20 14.10 12.64 1.34
CA VAL A 20 13.20 11.63 0.77
C VAL A 20 11.96 11.48 1.65
N ALA A 21 10.88 11.00 1.06
CA ALA A 21 9.72 10.54 1.78
C ALA A 21 9.85 9.03 2.05
N ILE A 22 9.64 8.63 3.29
CA ILE A 22 9.65 7.23 3.69
C ILE A 22 8.24 6.86 4.14
N LYS A 23 7.68 5.85 3.50
CA LYS A 23 6.41 5.23 3.86
C LYS A 23 6.69 3.89 4.52
N ILE A 24 6.13 3.69 5.70
CA ILE A 24 6.37 2.50 6.53
C ILE A 24 5.03 1.85 6.82
N LEU A 25 4.94 0.52 6.65
CA LEU A 25 3.81 -0.26 7.15
C LEU A 25 3.79 -0.21 8.67
N ARG A 26 2.61 0.00 9.24
CA ARG A 26 2.43 0.00 10.69
C ARG A 26 2.87 -1.34 11.28
N PRO A 27 3.63 -1.33 12.39
CA PRO A 27 3.94 -2.55 13.14
C PRO A 27 2.65 -3.33 13.46
N ASP A 28 2.73 -4.66 13.41
CA ASP A 28 1.62 -5.59 13.69
C ASP A 28 0.39 -5.52 12.75
N ILE A 29 0.36 -4.64 11.76
CA ILE A 29 -0.79 -4.51 10.87
C ILE A 29 -1.09 -5.82 10.12
N GLU A 30 -0.06 -6.54 9.71
CA GLU A 30 -0.17 -7.83 9.01
C GLU A 30 -0.83 -8.89 9.92
N ARG A 31 -0.46 -8.93 11.21
CA ARG A 31 -1.06 -9.84 12.19
C ARG A 31 -2.53 -9.48 12.43
N ILE A 32 -2.84 -8.20 12.64
CA ILE A 32 -4.20 -7.73 12.89
C ILE A 32 -5.12 -8.09 11.70
N PHE A 33 -4.69 -7.82 10.47
CA PHE A 33 -5.47 -8.16 9.28
C PHE A 33 -5.68 -9.67 9.12
N ASN A 34 -4.67 -10.48 9.42
CA ASN A 34 -4.81 -11.93 9.36
C ASN A 34 -5.82 -12.44 10.40
N GLU A 35 -5.77 -11.94 11.63
CA GLU A 35 -6.74 -12.30 12.69
C GLU A 35 -8.17 -11.89 12.30
N GLU A 36 -8.36 -10.71 11.75
CA GLU A 36 -9.68 -10.24 11.28
C GLU A 36 -10.19 -11.06 10.09
N LEU A 37 -9.33 -11.41 9.14
CA LEU A 37 -9.69 -12.25 8.00
C LEU A 37 -10.01 -13.68 8.40
N ASP A 38 -9.33 -14.22 9.42
CA ASP A 38 -9.63 -15.54 9.97
C ASP A 38 -11.01 -15.55 10.64
N ALA A 39 -11.36 -14.51 11.39
CA ALA A 39 -12.69 -14.34 11.97
C ALA A 39 -13.77 -14.21 10.89
N LEU A 40 -13.54 -13.43 9.84
CA LEU A 40 -14.44 -13.30 8.70
C LEU A 40 -14.61 -14.62 7.94
N MET A 41 -13.53 -15.39 7.78
CA MET A 41 -13.57 -16.70 7.14
C MET A 41 -14.44 -17.68 7.90
N LEU A 42 -14.29 -17.72 9.23
CA LEU A 42 -15.12 -18.55 10.09
C LEU A 42 -16.61 -18.14 9.98
N LEU A 43 -16.90 -16.85 10.04
CA LEU A 43 -18.25 -16.33 9.90
C LEU A 43 -18.84 -16.65 8.52
N ALA A 44 -18.07 -16.46 7.43
CA ALA A 44 -18.50 -16.80 6.07
C ALA A 44 -18.82 -18.30 5.94
N TYR A 45 -18.00 -19.16 6.52
CA TYR A 45 -18.21 -20.60 6.53
C TYR A 45 -19.49 -20.99 7.27
N ILE A 46 -19.73 -20.43 8.46
CA ILE A 46 -20.93 -20.68 9.26
C ILE A 46 -22.19 -20.25 8.49
N ILE A 47 -22.21 -19.01 7.97
CA ILE A 47 -23.36 -18.46 7.23
C ILE A 47 -23.64 -19.30 5.97
N GLN A 48 -22.61 -19.64 5.19
CA GLN A 48 -22.76 -20.40 3.96
C GLN A 48 -23.31 -21.82 4.18
N ASN A 49 -23.00 -22.42 5.33
CA ASN A 49 -23.50 -23.75 5.68
C ASN A 49 -24.90 -23.73 6.32
N LEU A 50 -25.19 -22.73 7.14
CA LEU A 50 -26.49 -22.64 7.84
C LEU A 50 -27.60 -22.06 6.97
N ILE A 51 -27.30 -21.13 6.07
CA ILE A 51 -28.29 -20.43 5.26
C ILE A 51 -28.20 -20.88 3.81
N LYS A 52 -29.05 -21.81 3.40
CA LYS A 52 -29.03 -22.37 2.03
C LYS A 52 -29.11 -21.31 0.91
N LYS A 53 -29.81 -20.19 1.17
CA LYS A 53 -29.92 -19.07 0.19
C LYS A 53 -28.61 -18.34 -0.07
N THR A 54 -27.66 -18.36 0.87
CA THR A 54 -26.38 -17.66 0.75
C THR A 54 -25.30 -18.45 -0.02
N LYS A 55 -25.55 -19.72 -0.33
CA LYS A 55 -24.61 -20.53 -1.14
C LYS A 55 -24.28 -19.90 -2.49
N ARG A 56 -25.21 -19.12 -3.06
CA ARG A 56 -25.01 -18.41 -4.33
C ARG A 56 -23.99 -17.25 -4.21
N LEU A 57 -23.81 -16.71 -3.01
CA LEU A 57 -22.94 -15.56 -2.73
C LEU A 57 -21.47 -15.93 -2.60
N LYS A 58 -21.16 -17.24 -2.45
CA LYS A 58 -19.77 -17.73 -2.36
C LYS A 58 -18.93 -16.93 -1.36
N LEU A 59 -19.46 -16.74 -0.15
CA LEU A 59 -18.86 -15.88 0.88
C LEU A 59 -17.43 -16.28 1.23
N VAL A 60 -17.13 -17.57 1.27
CA VAL A 60 -15.77 -18.08 1.51
C VAL A 60 -14.81 -17.63 0.41
N GLU A 61 -15.21 -17.70 -0.85
CA GLU A 61 -14.39 -17.24 -1.98
C GLU A 61 -14.14 -15.71 -1.92
N ILE A 62 -15.14 -14.93 -1.49
CA ILE A 62 -15.02 -13.48 -1.29
C ILE A 62 -13.97 -13.17 -0.21
N VAL A 63 -14.00 -13.89 0.93
CA VAL A 63 -13.00 -13.67 1.99
C VAL A 63 -11.61 -14.10 1.55
N GLN A 64 -11.49 -15.17 0.76
CA GLN A 64 -10.20 -15.56 0.16
C GLN A 64 -9.65 -14.47 -0.76
N LEU A 65 -10.48 -13.88 -1.61
CA LEU A 65 -10.10 -12.77 -2.47
C LEU A 65 -9.66 -11.55 -1.64
N LEU A 66 -10.37 -11.22 -0.57
CA LEU A 66 -9.96 -10.15 0.35
C LEU A 66 -8.58 -10.42 0.98
N ARG A 67 -8.29 -11.67 1.33
CA ARG A 67 -6.98 -12.08 1.85
C ARG A 67 -5.87 -11.86 0.81
N GLU A 68 -6.10 -12.23 -0.44
CA GLU A 68 -5.13 -12.01 -1.53
C GLU A 68 -4.87 -10.52 -1.74
N ILE A 69 -5.91 -9.70 -1.81
CA ILE A 69 -5.81 -8.24 -1.94
C ILE A 69 -5.03 -7.66 -0.75
N THR A 70 -5.35 -8.06 0.48
CA THR A 70 -4.66 -7.57 1.68
C THR A 70 -3.18 -7.94 1.67
N ASN A 71 -2.82 -9.14 1.23
CA ASN A 71 -1.42 -9.56 1.12
C ASN A 71 -0.63 -8.69 0.14
N VAL A 72 -1.24 -8.31 -0.99
CA VAL A 72 -0.62 -7.39 -1.96
C VAL A 72 -0.48 -5.99 -1.35
N GLU A 73 -1.50 -5.49 -0.66
CA GLU A 73 -1.47 -4.19 0.03
C GLU A 73 -0.45 -4.11 1.18
N MET A 74 -0.09 -5.26 1.76
CA MET A 74 0.92 -5.37 2.83
C MET A 74 2.35 -5.49 2.30
N ASP A 75 2.56 -5.42 0.99
CA ASP A 75 3.88 -5.45 0.38
C ASP A 75 4.13 -4.16 -0.44
N LEU A 76 4.85 -3.21 0.17
CA LEU A 76 5.15 -1.91 -0.45
C LEU A 76 6.01 -2.01 -1.73
N ARG A 77 6.60 -3.16 -2.03
CA ARG A 77 7.35 -3.37 -3.27
C ARG A 77 6.44 -3.35 -4.49
N PHE A 78 5.18 -3.78 -4.36
CA PHE A 78 4.21 -3.66 -5.46
C PHE A 78 3.88 -2.20 -5.76
N GLU A 79 3.69 -1.38 -4.73
CA GLU A 79 3.50 0.07 -4.89
C GLU A 79 4.74 0.72 -5.51
N ALA A 80 5.93 0.34 -5.07
CA ALA A 80 7.19 0.81 -5.65
C ALA A 80 7.33 0.44 -7.13
N ALA A 81 6.99 -0.79 -7.51
CA ALA A 81 7.05 -1.24 -8.90
C ALA A 81 6.06 -0.49 -9.80
N ALA A 82 4.82 -0.31 -9.35
CA ALA A 82 3.81 0.47 -10.08
C ALA A 82 4.23 1.93 -10.25
N ALA A 83 4.75 2.56 -9.19
CA ALA A 83 5.27 3.93 -9.26
C ALA A 83 6.47 4.06 -10.19
N ASN A 84 7.37 3.08 -10.19
CA ASN A 84 8.52 3.07 -11.09
C ASN A 84 8.10 2.89 -12.56
N GLU A 85 7.15 2.02 -12.85
CA GLU A 85 6.59 1.85 -14.19
C GLU A 85 5.93 3.15 -14.67
N LEU A 86 5.15 3.80 -13.82
CA LEU A 86 4.55 5.09 -14.13
C LEU A 86 5.61 6.17 -14.38
N TYR A 87 6.67 6.22 -13.56
CA TYR A 87 7.80 7.12 -13.74
C TYR A 87 8.47 6.94 -15.13
N GLU A 88 8.78 5.69 -15.50
CA GLU A 88 9.40 5.41 -16.80
C GLU A 88 8.50 5.80 -17.99
N ASN A 89 7.20 5.58 -17.87
CA ASN A 89 6.23 5.89 -18.92
C ASN A 89 5.99 7.39 -19.08
N THR A 90 6.12 8.18 -18.00
CA THR A 90 5.74 9.61 -17.98
C THR A 90 6.92 10.57 -17.82
N LYS A 91 8.16 10.07 -17.76
CA LYS A 91 9.35 10.91 -17.51
C LYS A 91 9.58 12.04 -18.54
N ASN A 92 9.00 11.91 -19.73
CA ASN A 92 9.06 12.92 -20.79
C ASN A 92 7.80 13.80 -20.89
N ASP A 93 6.80 13.54 -20.04
CA ASP A 93 5.53 14.28 -20.10
C ASP A 93 5.67 15.64 -19.39
N ILE A 94 5.21 16.69 -20.06
CA ILE A 94 5.28 18.05 -19.51
C ILE A 94 4.13 18.25 -18.52
N GLY A 95 4.47 18.76 -17.32
CA GLY A 95 3.47 19.07 -16.29
C GLY A 95 3.05 17.90 -15.42
N PHE A 96 3.66 16.73 -15.62
CA PHE A 96 3.43 15.54 -14.81
C PHE A 96 4.73 15.06 -14.16
N LYS A 97 4.71 14.81 -12.85
CA LYS A 97 5.89 14.38 -12.10
C LYS A 97 5.57 13.22 -11.20
N VAL A 98 6.26 12.09 -11.41
CA VAL A 98 6.21 10.92 -10.54
C VAL A 98 7.45 10.89 -9.65
N PRO A 99 7.32 10.61 -8.34
CA PRO A 99 8.48 10.45 -7.46
C PRO A 99 9.35 9.26 -7.90
N LYS A 100 10.65 9.45 -7.90
CA LYS A 100 11.60 8.38 -8.15
C LYS A 100 11.66 7.44 -6.94
N ILE A 101 11.74 6.14 -7.17
CA ILE A 101 11.90 5.11 -6.13
C ILE A 101 13.37 4.85 -5.85
N TYR A 102 13.73 4.78 -4.57
CA TYR A 102 15.07 4.39 -4.11
C TYR A 102 15.04 2.92 -3.68
N TRP A 103 15.35 2.05 -4.63
CA TRP A 103 15.24 0.59 -4.46
C TRP A 103 16.14 0.02 -3.36
N ASN A 104 17.34 0.58 -3.17
CA ASN A 104 18.26 0.14 -2.12
C ASN A 104 17.73 0.39 -0.71
N GLN A 105 16.81 1.35 -0.55
CA GLN A 105 16.17 1.71 0.72
C GLN A 105 14.71 1.23 0.79
N THR A 106 14.25 0.48 -0.22
CA THR A 106 12.88 -0.03 -0.31
C THR A 106 12.84 -1.52 0.00
N SER A 107 11.85 -1.93 0.77
CA SER A 107 11.62 -3.32 1.16
C SER A 107 10.11 -3.62 1.24
N LYS A 108 9.74 -4.84 1.63
CA LYS A 108 8.32 -5.20 1.84
C LYS A 108 7.58 -4.21 2.74
N LYS A 109 8.24 -3.71 3.80
CA LYS A 109 7.61 -2.87 4.84
C LYS A 109 7.99 -1.39 4.78
N VAL A 110 8.92 -1.03 3.90
CA VAL A 110 9.44 0.34 3.78
C VAL A 110 9.53 0.74 2.32
N LEU A 111 8.93 1.85 1.96
CA LEU A 111 9.02 2.46 0.64
C LEU A 111 9.73 3.80 0.74
N CYS A 112 10.83 3.95 0.03
CA CYS A 112 11.59 5.19 -0.06
C CYS A 112 11.45 5.81 -1.45
N LEU A 113 11.00 7.05 -1.49
CA LEU A 113 10.74 7.79 -2.74
C LEU A 113 11.16 9.25 -2.61
N ASP A 114 11.30 9.93 -3.76
CA ASP A 114 11.55 11.36 -3.79
C ASP A 114 10.49 12.12 -2.99
N ARG A 115 10.95 13.09 -2.18
CA ARG A 115 10.05 14.07 -1.61
C ARG A 115 9.61 15.04 -2.70
N ILE A 116 8.31 15.19 -2.86
CA ILE A 116 7.71 16.23 -3.72
C ILE A 116 7.01 17.23 -2.80
N ASP A 117 7.39 18.49 -2.94
CA ASP A 117 6.69 19.58 -2.28
C ASP A 117 5.49 20.00 -3.14
N GLY A 118 4.32 20.00 -2.55
CA GLY A 118 3.07 20.32 -3.23
C GLY A 118 1.98 20.71 -2.23
N PHE A 119 0.91 21.28 -2.76
CA PHE A 119 -0.27 21.65 -1.97
C PHE A 119 -1.34 20.57 -2.10
N SER A 120 -2.02 20.29 -1.02
CA SER A 120 -3.20 19.43 -1.05
C SER A 120 -4.31 20.09 -1.86
N ILE A 121 -5.05 19.32 -2.66
CA ILE A 121 -6.23 19.81 -3.38
C ILE A 121 -7.23 20.49 -2.43
N ARG A 122 -7.30 20.04 -1.17
CA ARG A 122 -8.14 20.66 -0.14
C ARG A 122 -7.69 22.07 0.31
N GLU A 123 -6.41 22.41 0.08
CA GLU A 123 -5.85 23.71 0.44
C GLU A 123 -6.05 24.76 -0.66
N VAL A 124 -6.46 24.33 -1.85
CA VAL A 124 -6.71 25.23 -3.00
C VAL A 124 -8.07 25.90 -2.95
N GLU A 125 -8.99 25.42 -2.09
CA GLU A 125 -10.36 25.95 -1.95
C GLU A 125 -10.51 27.05 -0.89
N ASN A 126 -9.41 27.55 -0.29
CA ASN A 126 -9.45 28.64 0.72
C ASN A 126 -8.76 29.90 0.23
#